data_47a1c77777929fb7d02521a5557dcb87
#
_entry.id   47a1c77777929fb7d02521a5557dcb87
#
_cell.length_a   1.000
_cell.length_b   1.000
_cell.length_c   1.000
_cell.angle_alpha   90.00
_cell.angle_beta   90.00
_cell.angle_gamma   90.00
#
_symmetry.space_group_name_H-M   'P 1'
#
loop_
_entity.id
_entity.type
_entity.pdbx_description
1 polymer ?
#
loop_
_entity_poly.entity_id
_entity_poly.type
_entity_poly.pdbx_seq_one_letter_code
_entity_poly.pdbx_strand_id
1 'polypeptide(L)'
;MAAPGSGQAFDRIVLGHRLRHLRRGAGLTLSELGARIGRPASYLSQVENGRIEPKLGVLGDLATALGCSTIDILDPTPPSRRAQLEIELQRAQDGPWRSTLDLPEVRAGARLDDDVLEVLVGLYTALPEVDVSRSGLANLEAGDRARVANIALRTEMRERDNYFAEIEAEASASLKAAGYTGEGPPTERQMVDLAAHYGFTVARVKGMPRTARSVTDTRRRVIYIAQRDDLSVRAARSVILQTLGHFALEHAETTDFEGYLRQRIESNYFAAAVLVPETAAVDFLTAARGQRDLSIEDLKERYYVSYEMAAHRFTNLATARLGIPVHFI
;
A
#
# COMPACT_ATOMS: atom_id res chain seq x y z
N MET A 1 -0.51 -32.83 -34.34
CA MET A 1 0.60 -31.99 -34.84
C MET A 1 0.98 -31.04 -33.70
N ALA A 2 2.10 -31.31 -33.05
CA ALA A 2 2.63 -30.46 -31.99
C ALA A 2 3.33 -29.26 -32.59
N ALA A 3 3.10 -28.07 -32.09
CA ALA A 3 3.77 -26.84 -32.50
C ALA A 3 5.28 -26.91 -32.17
N PRO A 4 6.18 -26.39 -33.01
CA PRO A 4 7.61 -26.43 -32.78
C PRO A 4 8.00 -25.45 -31.67
N GLY A 5 8.87 -25.91 -30.79
CA GLY A 5 9.53 -25.33 -29.65
C GLY A 5 9.71 -23.82 -29.63
N SER A 6 9.25 -23.20 -28.56
CA SER A 6 9.77 -21.96 -28.05
C SER A 6 11.26 -22.19 -27.71
N GLY A 7 12.18 -21.56 -28.46
CA GLY A 7 13.59 -21.57 -28.16
C GLY A 7 13.77 -21.14 -26.70
N GLN A 8 14.41 -21.97 -25.88
CA GLN A 8 14.80 -21.62 -24.52
C GLN A 8 15.71 -20.40 -24.59
N ALA A 9 15.12 -19.22 -24.30
CA ALA A 9 15.91 -18.02 -24.08
C ALA A 9 16.80 -18.31 -22.86
N PHE A 10 18.11 -18.28 -23.03
CA PHE A 10 19.04 -18.49 -21.93
C PHE A 10 18.89 -17.38 -20.88
N ASP A 11 19.06 -17.77 -19.62
CA ASP A 11 18.92 -16.85 -18.51
C ASP A 11 20.09 -15.85 -18.48
N ARG A 12 19.79 -14.58 -18.73
CA ARG A 12 20.78 -13.49 -18.81
C ARG A 12 21.52 -13.27 -17.48
N ILE A 13 20.89 -13.57 -16.35
CA ILE A 13 21.49 -13.41 -15.03
C ILE A 13 22.55 -14.50 -14.84
N VAL A 14 22.19 -15.76 -15.10
CA VAL A 14 23.11 -16.89 -15.04
C VAL A 14 24.30 -16.70 -15.99
N LEU A 15 24.03 -16.32 -17.24
CA LEU A 15 25.06 -16.00 -18.24
C LEU A 15 26.02 -14.93 -17.72
N GLY A 16 25.52 -13.85 -17.15
CA GLY A 16 26.33 -12.76 -16.63
C GLY A 16 27.26 -13.21 -15.48
N HIS A 17 26.74 -13.98 -14.55
CA HIS A 17 27.54 -14.56 -13.46
C HIS A 17 28.58 -15.56 -13.95
N ARG A 18 28.23 -16.39 -14.94
CA ARG A 18 29.14 -17.32 -15.59
C ARG A 18 30.27 -16.58 -16.29
N LEU A 19 29.95 -15.55 -17.08
CA LEU A 19 30.95 -14.72 -17.76
C LEU A 19 31.89 -14.04 -16.75
N ARG A 20 31.37 -13.50 -15.67
CA ARG A 20 32.14 -12.90 -14.59
C ARG A 20 33.10 -13.93 -13.94
N HIS A 21 32.61 -15.14 -13.72
CA HIS A 21 33.42 -16.24 -13.17
C HIS A 21 34.58 -16.61 -14.10
N LEU A 22 34.31 -16.84 -15.38
CA LEU A 22 35.31 -17.18 -16.38
C LEU A 22 36.34 -16.05 -16.55
N ARG A 23 35.90 -14.81 -16.63
CA ARG A 23 36.80 -13.64 -16.71
C ARG A 23 37.76 -13.56 -15.49
N ARG A 24 37.18 -13.69 -14.30
CA ARG A 24 38.01 -13.67 -13.06
C ARG A 24 38.96 -14.85 -12.99
N GLY A 25 38.54 -16.04 -13.39
CA GLY A 25 39.37 -17.21 -13.51
C GLY A 25 40.53 -17.01 -14.48
N ALA A 26 40.33 -16.26 -15.55
CA ALA A 26 41.38 -15.86 -16.49
C ALA A 26 42.23 -14.67 -15.99
N GLY A 27 41.99 -14.13 -14.80
CA GLY A 27 42.73 -13.01 -14.23
C GLY A 27 42.50 -11.66 -14.94
N LEU A 28 41.43 -11.52 -15.73
CA LEU A 28 41.16 -10.33 -16.55
C LEU A 28 40.26 -9.31 -15.85
N THR A 29 40.61 -8.04 -16.02
CA THR A 29 39.70 -6.91 -15.70
C THR A 29 38.65 -6.77 -16.79
N LEU A 30 37.57 -6.00 -16.52
CA LEU A 30 36.56 -5.67 -17.54
C LEU A 30 37.17 -4.89 -18.73
N SER A 31 38.12 -4.03 -18.45
CA SER A 31 38.81 -3.23 -19.48
C SER A 31 39.70 -4.10 -20.38
N GLU A 32 40.44 -5.05 -19.82
CA GLU A 32 41.32 -5.96 -20.58
C GLU A 32 40.50 -6.92 -21.46
N LEU A 33 39.41 -7.50 -20.89
CA LEU A 33 38.51 -8.34 -21.70
C LEU A 33 37.81 -7.50 -22.80
N GLY A 34 37.38 -6.26 -22.45
CA GLY A 34 36.78 -5.34 -23.40
C GLY A 34 37.72 -5.01 -24.59
N ALA A 35 38.99 -4.74 -24.27
CA ALA A 35 40.00 -4.49 -25.33
C ALA A 35 40.21 -5.68 -26.26
N ARG A 36 40.17 -6.93 -25.73
CA ARG A 36 40.31 -8.15 -26.52
C ARG A 36 39.17 -8.37 -27.52
N ILE A 37 37.96 -7.96 -27.18
CA ILE A 37 36.77 -8.16 -28.00
C ILE A 37 36.26 -6.87 -28.71
N GLY A 38 37.01 -5.76 -28.58
CA GLY A 38 36.63 -4.48 -29.20
C GLY A 38 35.35 -3.87 -28.60
N ARG A 39 35.09 -4.06 -27.31
CA ARG A 39 33.91 -3.54 -26.62
C ARG A 39 34.32 -2.75 -25.36
N PRO A 40 33.58 -1.68 -25.00
CA PRO A 40 33.87 -0.91 -23.81
C PRO A 40 33.60 -1.73 -22.53
N ALA A 41 34.36 -1.47 -21.46
CA ALA A 41 34.17 -2.12 -20.17
C ALA A 41 32.76 -1.96 -19.59
N SER A 42 32.09 -0.84 -19.87
CA SER A 42 30.70 -0.57 -19.47
C SER A 42 29.71 -1.55 -20.11
N TYR A 43 29.94 -1.93 -21.36
CA TYR A 43 29.13 -2.96 -22.03
C TYR A 43 29.27 -4.31 -21.36
N LEU A 44 30.52 -4.74 -21.08
CA LEU A 44 30.74 -6.00 -20.37
C LEU A 44 30.17 -6.00 -18.94
N SER A 45 30.26 -4.86 -18.25
CA SER A 45 29.62 -4.71 -16.94
C SER A 45 28.10 -4.91 -17.02
N GLN A 46 27.45 -4.40 -18.05
CA GLN A 46 26.00 -4.58 -18.25
C GLN A 46 25.65 -6.04 -18.58
N VAL A 47 26.48 -6.72 -19.38
CA VAL A 47 26.31 -8.15 -19.68
C VAL A 47 26.51 -8.99 -18.40
N GLU A 48 27.57 -8.75 -17.62
CA GLU A 48 27.86 -9.47 -16.38
C GLU A 48 26.82 -9.26 -15.29
N ASN A 49 26.07 -8.17 -15.35
CA ASN A 49 24.94 -7.87 -14.46
C ASN A 49 23.57 -8.29 -15.03
N GLY A 50 23.55 -9.04 -16.14
CA GLY A 50 22.33 -9.52 -16.78
C GLY A 50 21.43 -8.44 -17.38
N ARG A 51 21.92 -7.19 -17.54
CA ARG A 51 21.15 -6.05 -18.06
C ARG A 51 21.04 -6.05 -19.58
N ILE A 52 22.05 -6.57 -20.26
CA ILE A 52 22.12 -6.67 -21.72
C ILE A 52 22.42 -8.12 -22.10
N GLU A 53 21.69 -8.58 -23.11
CA GLU A 53 21.95 -9.86 -23.77
C GLU A 53 22.97 -9.68 -24.89
N PRO A 54 24.13 -10.39 -24.84
CA PRO A 54 25.11 -10.31 -25.92
C PRO A 54 24.64 -11.03 -27.16
N LYS A 55 24.90 -10.45 -28.34
CA LYS A 55 24.64 -11.12 -29.63
C LYS A 55 25.55 -12.35 -29.81
N LEU A 56 25.11 -13.34 -30.57
CA LEU A 56 25.81 -14.59 -30.78
C LEU A 56 27.28 -14.40 -31.25
N GLY A 57 27.55 -13.42 -32.13
CA GLY A 57 28.91 -13.10 -32.54
C GLY A 57 29.79 -12.64 -31.36
N VAL A 58 29.25 -11.84 -30.45
CA VAL A 58 29.97 -11.38 -29.26
C VAL A 58 30.23 -12.54 -28.29
N LEU A 59 29.33 -13.53 -28.18
CA LEU A 59 29.58 -14.75 -27.41
C LEU A 59 30.75 -15.55 -27.92
N GLY A 60 30.88 -15.64 -29.25
CA GLY A 60 32.06 -16.26 -29.94
C GLY A 60 33.36 -15.52 -29.64
N ASP A 61 33.36 -14.17 -29.72
CA ASP A 61 34.50 -13.34 -29.37
C ASP A 61 34.90 -13.50 -27.88
N LEU A 62 33.91 -13.54 -26.99
CA LEU A 62 34.13 -13.76 -25.56
C LEU A 62 34.72 -15.15 -25.27
N ALA A 63 34.20 -16.21 -25.89
CA ALA A 63 34.71 -17.56 -25.80
C ALA A 63 36.17 -17.65 -26.19
N THR A 64 36.51 -17.05 -27.36
CA THR A 64 37.88 -16.99 -27.85
C THR A 64 38.78 -16.21 -26.88
N ALA A 65 38.36 -15.04 -26.41
CA ALA A 65 39.14 -14.18 -25.53
C ALA A 65 39.40 -14.82 -24.14
N LEU A 66 38.48 -15.68 -23.67
CA LEU A 66 38.53 -16.38 -22.40
C LEU A 66 39.14 -17.78 -22.50
N GLY A 67 39.43 -18.28 -23.73
CA GLY A 67 39.99 -19.62 -23.94
C GLY A 67 39.04 -20.77 -23.58
N CYS A 68 37.72 -20.56 -23.76
CA CYS A 68 36.68 -21.55 -23.49
C CYS A 68 35.72 -21.71 -24.69
N SER A 69 34.80 -22.64 -24.62
CA SER A 69 33.77 -22.79 -25.65
C SER A 69 32.57 -21.88 -25.41
N THR A 70 31.80 -21.59 -26.45
CA THR A 70 30.53 -20.87 -26.32
C THR A 70 29.53 -21.66 -25.42
N ILE A 71 29.62 -22.99 -25.42
CA ILE A 71 28.81 -23.88 -24.60
C ILE A 71 29.13 -23.65 -23.10
N ASP A 72 30.40 -23.46 -22.76
CA ASP A 72 30.81 -23.18 -21.36
C ASP A 72 30.25 -21.85 -20.85
N ILE A 73 30.12 -20.86 -21.73
CA ILE A 73 29.52 -19.57 -21.39
C ILE A 73 28.00 -19.70 -21.22
N LEU A 74 27.33 -20.53 -22.04
CA LEU A 74 25.88 -20.73 -22.08
C LEU A 74 25.38 -21.82 -21.11
N ASP A 75 26.26 -22.46 -20.35
CA ASP A 75 25.88 -23.47 -19.37
C ASP A 75 24.90 -22.85 -18.33
N PRO A 76 23.68 -23.40 -18.18
CA PRO A 76 22.66 -22.85 -17.30
C PRO A 76 22.93 -23.06 -15.80
N THR A 77 23.97 -23.84 -15.45
CA THR A 77 24.32 -24.13 -14.06
C THR A 77 25.08 -22.95 -13.44
N PRO A 78 24.72 -22.44 -12.26
CA PRO A 78 25.51 -21.43 -11.56
C PRO A 78 26.96 -21.87 -11.34
N PRO A 79 27.97 -21.02 -11.62
CA PRO A 79 29.38 -21.43 -11.60
C PRO A 79 29.96 -21.70 -10.19
N SER A 80 29.26 -21.28 -9.13
CA SER A 80 29.66 -21.52 -7.74
C SER A 80 28.48 -21.36 -6.80
N ARG A 81 28.57 -21.84 -5.55
CA ARG A 81 27.55 -21.62 -4.51
C ARG A 81 27.31 -20.12 -4.29
N ARG A 82 28.36 -19.33 -4.25
CA ARG A 82 28.27 -17.87 -4.15
C ARG A 82 27.48 -17.27 -5.30
N ALA A 83 27.78 -17.67 -6.54
CA ALA A 83 27.06 -17.18 -7.71
C ALA A 83 25.60 -17.60 -7.69
N GLN A 84 25.28 -18.81 -7.20
CA GLN A 84 23.91 -19.26 -7.01
C GLN A 84 23.14 -18.34 -6.07
N LEU A 85 23.69 -18.04 -4.89
CA LEU A 85 23.06 -17.15 -3.91
C LEU A 85 22.86 -15.71 -4.47
N GLU A 86 23.86 -15.20 -5.20
CA GLU A 86 23.76 -13.88 -5.84
C GLU A 86 22.65 -13.84 -6.90
N ILE A 87 22.52 -14.90 -7.71
CA ILE A 87 21.46 -15.05 -8.73
C ILE A 87 20.08 -15.14 -8.06
N GLU A 88 19.95 -15.97 -7.03
CA GLU A 88 18.71 -16.14 -6.29
C GLU A 88 18.27 -14.83 -5.62
N LEU A 89 19.19 -14.10 -4.99
CA LEU A 89 18.88 -12.79 -4.40
C LEU A 89 18.45 -11.77 -5.47
N GLN A 90 19.15 -11.72 -6.61
CA GLN A 90 18.79 -10.80 -7.69
C GLN A 90 17.39 -11.10 -8.22
N ARG A 91 17.07 -12.36 -8.50
CA ARG A 91 15.74 -12.78 -8.96
C ARG A 91 14.65 -12.43 -7.94
N ALA A 92 14.93 -12.67 -6.67
CA ALA A 92 14.01 -12.36 -5.58
C ALA A 92 13.73 -10.86 -5.46
N GLN A 93 14.74 -10.03 -5.65
CA GLN A 93 14.60 -8.56 -5.65
C GLN A 93 13.91 -8.01 -6.90
N ASP A 94 14.03 -8.67 -8.06
CA ASP A 94 13.28 -8.32 -9.28
C ASP A 94 11.79 -8.70 -9.17
N GLY A 95 11.43 -9.51 -8.17
CA GLY A 95 10.06 -9.88 -7.86
C GLY A 95 9.24 -8.74 -7.21
N PRO A 96 7.92 -8.96 -7.01
CA PRO A 96 6.99 -7.94 -6.53
C PRO A 96 7.27 -7.49 -5.08
N TRP A 97 7.88 -8.34 -4.26
CA TRP A 97 8.04 -8.10 -2.83
C TRP A 97 8.88 -6.89 -2.48
N ARG A 98 9.95 -6.64 -3.23
CA ARG A 98 10.80 -5.47 -3.02
C ARG A 98 10.02 -4.16 -3.20
N SER A 99 9.22 -4.07 -4.25
CA SER A 99 8.41 -2.87 -4.51
C SER A 99 7.22 -2.76 -3.56
N THR A 100 6.59 -3.89 -3.20
CA THR A 100 5.44 -3.92 -2.29
C THR A 100 5.83 -3.49 -0.87
N LEU A 101 7.02 -3.90 -0.40
CA LEU A 101 7.52 -3.59 0.93
C LEU A 101 8.45 -2.36 0.97
N ASP A 102 8.64 -1.67 -0.16
CA ASP A 102 9.55 -0.51 -0.32
C ASP A 102 10.97 -0.79 0.22
N LEU A 103 11.50 -2.00 -0.09
CA LEU A 103 12.81 -2.40 0.38
C LEU A 103 13.91 -1.84 -0.52
N PRO A 104 15.04 -1.37 0.05
CA PRO A 104 16.19 -0.93 -0.73
C PRO A 104 16.81 -2.09 -1.50
N GLU A 105 17.42 -1.78 -2.67
CA GLU A 105 18.18 -2.77 -3.43
C GLU A 105 19.46 -3.17 -2.69
N VAL A 106 19.60 -4.45 -2.39
CA VAL A 106 20.81 -5.01 -1.82
C VAL A 106 21.72 -5.49 -2.95
N ARG A 107 22.86 -4.85 -3.14
CA ARG A 107 23.86 -5.29 -4.11
C ARG A 107 24.75 -6.36 -3.49
N ALA A 108 24.65 -7.56 -4.03
CA ALA A 108 25.52 -8.67 -3.68
C ALA A 108 26.94 -8.37 -4.16
N GLY A 109 27.72 -7.70 -3.34
CA GLY A 109 29.13 -7.40 -3.59
C GLY A 109 30.03 -8.26 -2.70
N ALA A 110 31.35 -8.20 -2.93
CA ALA A 110 32.35 -8.94 -2.15
C ALA A 110 32.39 -8.64 -0.64
N ARG A 111 31.60 -7.65 -0.19
CA ARG A 111 31.49 -7.25 1.23
C ARG A 111 30.39 -7.97 1.99
N LEU A 112 29.49 -8.69 1.30
CA LEU A 112 28.46 -9.50 1.93
C LEU A 112 28.98 -10.93 2.06
N ASP A 113 28.99 -11.46 3.28
CA ASP A 113 29.35 -12.84 3.54
C ASP A 113 28.28 -13.80 2.99
N ASP A 114 28.69 -15.04 2.67
CA ASP A 114 27.79 -16.05 2.09
C ASP A 114 26.63 -16.37 3.04
N ASP A 115 26.89 -16.41 4.35
CA ASP A 115 25.85 -16.65 5.37
C ASP A 115 24.78 -15.55 5.36
N VAL A 116 25.17 -14.29 5.16
CA VAL A 116 24.24 -13.16 5.08
C VAL A 116 23.41 -13.24 3.80
N LEU A 117 24.03 -13.63 2.68
CA LEU A 117 23.30 -13.85 1.43
C LEU A 117 22.30 -15.00 1.55
N GLU A 118 22.69 -16.09 2.20
CA GLU A 118 21.81 -17.24 2.43
C GLU A 118 20.59 -16.87 3.28
N VAL A 119 20.79 -16.09 4.34
CA VAL A 119 19.69 -15.54 5.15
C VAL A 119 18.79 -14.62 4.32
N LEU A 120 19.34 -13.72 3.53
CA LEU A 120 18.54 -12.82 2.68
C LEU A 120 17.73 -13.60 1.64
N VAL A 121 18.34 -14.57 0.95
CA VAL A 121 17.64 -15.44 0.00
C VAL A 121 16.53 -16.22 0.71
N GLY A 122 16.82 -16.79 1.89
CA GLY A 122 15.83 -17.50 2.70
C GLY A 122 14.65 -16.62 3.08
N LEU A 123 14.90 -15.40 3.54
CA LEU A 123 13.83 -14.43 3.86
C LEU A 123 12.97 -14.09 2.64
N TYR A 124 13.58 -13.77 1.50
CA TYR A 124 12.82 -13.49 0.28
C TYR A 124 12.04 -14.70 -0.24
N THR A 125 12.57 -15.91 -0.08
CA THR A 125 11.90 -17.16 -0.48
C THR A 125 10.71 -17.47 0.44
N ALA A 126 10.83 -17.16 1.74
CA ALA A 126 9.77 -17.37 2.72
C ALA A 126 8.62 -16.33 2.59
N LEU A 127 8.86 -15.13 2.05
CA LEU A 127 7.84 -14.10 1.92
C LEU A 127 6.57 -14.56 1.18
N PRO A 128 6.66 -15.22 0.01
CA PRO A 128 5.49 -15.77 -0.68
C PRO A 128 4.76 -16.83 0.15
N GLU A 129 5.49 -17.68 0.87
CA GLU A 129 4.89 -18.73 1.70
C GLU A 129 4.19 -18.15 2.93
N VAL A 130 4.74 -17.11 3.53
CA VAL A 130 4.11 -16.36 4.63
C VAL A 130 2.84 -15.67 4.15
N ASP A 131 2.84 -15.10 2.95
CA ASP A 131 1.66 -14.47 2.36
C ASP A 131 0.64 -15.51 1.88
N VAL A 132 1.07 -16.61 1.27
CA VAL A 132 0.21 -17.74 0.91
C VAL A 132 -0.30 -18.47 2.14
N SER A 133 0.48 -18.63 3.21
CA SER A 133 0.01 -19.22 4.48
C SER A 133 -0.92 -18.28 5.23
N ARG A 134 -0.70 -16.96 5.15
CA ARG A 134 -1.68 -15.96 5.61
C ARG A 134 -2.86 -15.80 4.66
N SER A 135 -2.66 -15.99 3.37
CA SER A 135 -3.68 -15.77 2.33
C SER A 135 -4.32 -17.04 1.77
N GLY A 136 -3.67 -18.19 1.78
CA GLY A 136 -4.14 -19.38 1.06
C GLY A 136 -5.07 -20.31 1.85
N LEU A 137 -4.68 -20.81 3.01
CA LEU A 137 -5.56 -21.65 3.86
C LEU A 137 -6.37 -20.79 4.84
N ALA A 138 -5.79 -19.70 5.33
CA ALA A 138 -6.53 -18.69 6.07
C ALA A 138 -7.48 -17.88 5.16
N ASN A 139 -7.23 -17.72 3.85
CA ASN A 139 -8.07 -16.92 2.96
C ASN A 139 -9.30 -17.65 2.39
N LEU A 140 -9.34 -18.97 2.29
CA LEU A 140 -10.63 -19.64 2.00
C LEU A 140 -11.56 -19.58 3.21
N GLU A 141 -11.07 -19.83 4.41
CA GLU A 141 -11.83 -19.63 5.64
C GLU A 141 -11.92 -18.15 6.08
N ALA A 142 -10.87 -17.32 5.88
CA ALA A 142 -10.89 -15.91 6.20
C ALA A 142 -11.70 -15.10 5.19
N GLY A 143 -11.69 -15.45 3.90
CA GLY A 143 -12.55 -14.85 2.88
C GLY A 143 -14.03 -15.12 3.14
N ASP A 144 -14.37 -16.33 3.56
CA ASP A 144 -15.73 -16.69 3.95
C ASP A 144 -16.11 -16.07 5.30
N ARG A 145 -15.23 -16.03 6.29
CA ARG A 145 -15.45 -15.29 7.55
C ARG A 145 -15.58 -13.78 7.31
N ALA A 146 -14.72 -13.19 6.49
CA ALA A 146 -14.82 -11.79 6.10
C ALA A 146 -16.14 -11.48 5.39
N ARG A 147 -16.59 -12.37 4.50
CA ARG A 147 -17.87 -12.24 3.81
C ARG A 147 -19.04 -12.36 4.78
N VAL A 148 -19.01 -13.34 5.67
CA VAL A 148 -20.05 -13.53 6.71
C VAL A 148 -20.08 -12.34 7.66
N ALA A 149 -18.94 -11.87 8.15
CA ALA A 149 -18.84 -10.69 9.01
C ALA A 149 -19.37 -9.42 8.30
N ASN A 150 -19.02 -9.21 7.03
CA ASN A 150 -19.56 -8.09 6.24
C ASN A 150 -21.07 -8.20 6.04
N ILE A 151 -21.62 -9.40 5.81
CA ILE A 151 -23.07 -9.61 5.68
C ILE A 151 -23.75 -9.31 7.02
N ALA A 152 -23.23 -9.82 8.13
CA ALA A 152 -23.78 -9.59 9.47
C ALA A 152 -23.80 -8.08 9.81
N LEU A 153 -22.67 -7.38 9.61
CA LEU A 153 -22.57 -5.95 9.84
C LEU A 153 -23.51 -5.12 8.94
N ARG A 154 -23.65 -5.49 7.66
CA ARG A 154 -24.61 -4.84 6.76
C ARG A 154 -26.06 -5.07 7.19
N THR A 155 -26.38 -6.25 7.73
CA THR A 155 -27.70 -6.56 8.26
C THR A 155 -27.99 -5.70 9.48
N GLU A 156 -27.06 -5.65 10.45
CA GLU A 156 -27.17 -4.79 11.63
C GLU A 156 -27.33 -3.31 11.26
N MET A 157 -26.51 -2.83 10.30
CA MET A 157 -26.64 -1.45 9.82
C MET A 157 -28.02 -1.15 9.22
N ARG A 158 -28.59 -2.11 8.46
CA ARG A 158 -29.95 -1.97 7.89
C ARG A 158 -31.03 -1.97 8.97
N GLU A 159 -30.90 -2.82 9.98
CA GLU A 159 -31.83 -2.86 11.12
C GLU A 159 -31.83 -1.56 11.93
N ARG A 160 -30.73 -0.80 11.89
CA ARG A 160 -30.59 0.53 12.47
C ARG A 160 -30.85 1.67 11.47
N ASP A 161 -31.42 1.39 10.28
CA ASP A 161 -31.59 2.38 9.21
C ASP A 161 -30.30 3.09 8.81
N ASN A 162 -29.13 2.41 8.95
CA ASN A 162 -27.79 2.96 8.78
C ASN A 162 -27.53 4.19 9.67
N TYR A 163 -28.17 4.29 10.84
CA TYR A 163 -28.08 5.42 11.74
C TYR A 163 -27.63 4.97 13.13
N PHE A 164 -26.57 5.62 13.66
CA PHE A 164 -25.99 5.33 14.96
C PHE A 164 -26.15 6.53 15.89
N ALA A 165 -27.24 6.56 16.66
CA ALA A 165 -27.59 7.68 17.52
C ALA A 165 -26.51 8.01 18.55
N GLU A 166 -25.84 6.99 19.07
CA GLU A 166 -24.74 7.11 20.01
C GLU A 166 -23.53 7.82 19.39
N ILE A 167 -23.18 7.51 18.12
CA ILE A 167 -22.06 8.14 17.42
C ILE A 167 -22.41 9.56 17.01
N GLU A 168 -23.66 9.83 16.65
CA GLU A 168 -24.14 11.21 16.38
C GLU A 168 -24.04 12.08 17.64
N ALA A 169 -24.44 11.55 18.78
CA ALA A 169 -24.34 12.25 20.05
C ALA A 169 -22.88 12.59 20.40
N GLU A 170 -21.96 11.63 20.23
CA GLU A 170 -20.54 11.83 20.48
C GLU A 170 -19.93 12.83 19.50
N ALA A 171 -20.23 12.73 18.19
CA ALA A 171 -19.78 13.69 17.20
C ALA A 171 -20.27 15.11 17.49
N SER A 172 -21.53 15.27 17.91
CA SER A 172 -22.10 16.54 18.31
C SER A 172 -21.42 17.12 19.55
N ALA A 173 -21.16 16.30 20.58
CA ALA A 173 -20.44 16.69 21.80
C ALA A 173 -19.02 17.14 21.47
N SER A 174 -18.31 16.38 20.63
CA SER A 174 -16.96 16.69 20.17
C SER A 174 -16.90 18.01 19.40
N LEU A 175 -17.84 18.24 18.48
CA LEU A 175 -17.95 19.49 17.74
C LEU A 175 -18.22 20.68 18.65
N LYS A 176 -19.08 20.53 19.63
CA LYS A 176 -19.36 21.56 20.64
C LYS A 176 -18.13 21.89 21.46
N ALA A 177 -17.37 20.87 21.89
CA ALA A 177 -16.11 21.06 22.62
C ALA A 177 -15.04 21.79 21.76
N ALA A 178 -15.05 21.56 20.44
CA ALA A 178 -14.17 22.27 19.47
C ALA A 178 -14.72 23.66 19.06
N GLY A 179 -15.76 24.18 19.70
CA GLY A 179 -16.31 25.50 19.41
C GLY A 179 -17.08 25.61 18.09
N TYR A 180 -17.64 24.49 17.59
CA TYR A 180 -18.48 24.54 16.39
C TYR A 180 -19.82 25.21 16.69
N THR A 181 -20.22 26.16 15.82
CA THR A 181 -21.39 27.01 16.01
C THR A 181 -22.67 26.48 15.36
N GLY A 182 -22.61 25.37 14.67
CA GLY A 182 -23.76 24.73 14.01
C GLY A 182 -23.97 25.16 12.56
N GLU A 183 -23.09 25.98 11.97
CA GLU A 183 -23.21 26.47 10.60
C GLU A 183 -22.08 25.99 9.71
N GLY A 184 -22.44 25.44 8.55
CA GLY A 184 -21.49 25.01 7.50
C GLY A 184 -20.53 23.90 7.90
N PRO A 185 -19.43 23.71 7.16
CA PRO A 185 -18.43 22.71 7.45
C PRO A 185 -17.53 23.13 8.63
N PRO A 186 -17.12 22.20 9.51
CA PRO A 186 -16.11 22.50 10.52
C PRO A 186 -14.79 22.99 9.90
N THR A 187 -14.22 24.04 10.46
CA THR A 187 -12.98 24.66 9.98
C THR A 187 -11.74 23.85 10.33
N GLU A 188 -10.59 24.11 9.67
CA GLU A 188 -9.30 23.48 10.03
C GLU A 188 -8.94 23.72 11.50
N ARG A 189 -9.21 24.93 12.03
CA ARG A 189 -8.96 25.24 13.43
C ARG A 189 -9.77 24.35 14.36
N GLN A 190 -11.06 24.20 14.08
CA GLN A 190 -11.95 23.32 14.88
C GLN A 190 -11.51 21.86 14.80
N MET A 191 -10.93 21.40 13.66
CA MET A 191 -10.32 20.07 13.56
C MET A 191 -9.11 19.92 14.49
N VAL A 192 -8.27 20.94 14.60
CA VAL A 192 -7.13 20.96 15.52
C VAL A 192 -7.60 21.01 16.98
N ASP A 193 -8.60 21.85 17.29
CA ASP A 193 -9.19 21.96 18.61
C ASP A 193 -9.87 20.65 19.03
N LEU A 194 -10.52 19.96 18.09
CA LEU A 194 -11.10 18.63 18.31
C LEU A 194 -10.02 17.57 18.57
N ALA A 195 -8.92 17.59 17.84
CA ALA A 195 -7.78 16.71 18.13
C ALA A 195 -7.22 16.99 19.52
N ALA A 196 -7.08 18.26 19.91
CA ALA A 196 -6.63 18.68 21.23
C ALA A 196 -7.61 18.25 22.36
N HIS A 197 -8.92 18.25 22.08
CA HIS A 197 -9.94 17.74 23.02
C HIS A 197 -9.68 16.28 23.41
N TYR A 198 -9.27 15.44 22.44
CA TYR A 198 -8.86 14.06 22.67
C TYR A 198 -7.39 13.91 23.09
N GLY A 199 -6.70 15.02 23.38
CA GLY A 199 -5.31 15.06 23.84
C GLY A 199 -4.28 14.81 22.72
N PHE A 200 -4.64 14.99 21.45
CA PHE A 200 -3.73 14.79 20.32
C PHE A 200 -3.27 16.11 19.69
N THR A 201 -2.04 16.11 19.22
CA THR A 201 -1.50 17.17 18.34
C THR A 201 -1.44 16.63 16.91
N VAL A 202 -1.78 17.46 15.95
CA VAL A 202 -1.68 17.11 14.51
C VAL A 202 -0.42 17.75 13.93
N ALA A 203 0.45 16.94 13.34
CA ALA A 203 1.69 17.38 12.70
C ALA A 203 1.75 16.93 11.23
N ARG A 204 2.12 17.85 10.33
CA ARG A 204 2.34 17.53 8.92
C ARG A 204 3.83 17.20 8.70
N VAL A 205 4.13 16.06 8.11
CA VAL A 205 5.49 15.58 7.91
C VAL A 205 5.76 15.22 6.45
N LYS A 206 6.96 15.57 5.97
CA LYS A 206 7.47 15.16 4.65
C LYS A 206 8.13 13.79 4.76
N GLY A 207 8.21 13.07 3.62
CA GLY A 207 8.94 11.80 3.57
C GLY A 207 8.21 10.58 4.12
N MET A 208 6.92 10.69 4.44
CA MET A 208 6.10 9.54 4.80
C MET A 208 5.93 8.60 3.58
N PRO A 209 6.00 7.26 3.76
CA PRO A 209 5.77 6.31 2.68
C PRO A 209 4.46 6.57 1.92
N ARG A 210 4.44 6.33 0.60
CA ARG A 210 3.23 6.58 -0.22
C ARG A 210 2.03 5.72 0.18
N THR A 211 2.27 4.58 0.78
CA THR A 211 1.26 3.65 1.31
C THR A 211 0.58 4.18 2.58
N ALA A 212 1.26 5.05 3.35
CA ALA A 212 0.73 5.63 4.58
C ALA A 212 0.19 7.04 4.33
N ARG A 213 -1.05 7.32 4.77
CA ARG A 213 -1.67 8.65 4.78
C ARG A 213 -1.46 9.37 6.10
N SER A 214 -1.42 8.60 7.18
CA SER A 214 -1.15 9.04 8.54
C SER A 214 -0.45 7.97 9.35
N VAL A 215 0.22 8.39 10.43
CA VAL A 215 0.76 7.52 11.48
C VAL A 215 0.43 8.15 12.81
N THR A 216 -0.09 7.38 13.76
CA THR A 216 -0.43 7.86 15.09
C THR A 216 0.56 7.36 16.12
N ASP A 217 1.25 8.27 16.79
CA ASP A 217 2.05 7.98 17.97
C ASP A 217 1.16 8.15 19.20
N THR A 218 0.64 7.05 19.70
CA THR A 218 -0.26 7.03 20.87
C THR A 218 0.46 7.39 22.17
N ARG A 219 1.78 7.16 22.27
CA ARG A 219 2.59 7.50 23.43
C ARG A 219 2.82 8.99 23.54
N ARG A 220 3.15 9.62 22.40
CA ARG A 220 3.37 11.08 22.32
C ARG A 220 2.08 11.85 22.07
N ARG A 221 0.99 11.18 21.80
CA ARG A 221 -0.30 11.78 21.43
C ARG A 221 -0.16 12.69 20.20
N VAL A 222 0.51 12.21 19.14
CA VAL A 222 0.70 12.95 17.88
C VAL A 222 0.14 12.18 16.72
N ILE A 223 -0.69 12.82 15.91
CA ILE A 223 -1.16 12.31 14.62
C ILE A 223 -0.31 12.97 13.54
N TYR A 224 0.57 12.19 12.93
CA TYR A 224 1.38 12.61 11.79
C TYR A 224 0.60 12.41 10.50
N ILE A 225 0.53 13.45 9.67
CA ILE A 225 -0.12 13.40 8.35
C ILE A 225 0.91 13.65 7.28
N ALA A 226 0.84 12.86 6.20
CA ALA A 226 1.74 13.02 5.09
C ALA A 226 1.54 14.39 4.43
N GLN A 227 2.63 15.17 4.33
CA GLN A 227 2.64 16.41 3.56
C GLN A 227 3.08 16.09 2.14
N ARG A 228 2.08 15.82 1.26
CA ARG A 228 2.28 15.47 -0.15
C ARG A 228 1.22 16.13 -1.00
N ASP A 229 1.56 16.41 -2.26
CA ASP A 229 0.66 17.07 -3.22
C ASP A 229 -0.51 16.17 -3.65
N ASP A 230 -0.35 14.84 -3.53
CA ASP A 230 -1.38 13.85 -3.84
C ASP A 230 -2.40 13.63 -2.71
N LEU A 231 -2.13 14.13 -1.49
CA LEU A 231 -3.05 14.08 -0.37
C LEU A 231 -3.89 15.36 -0.31
N SER A 232 -5.10 15.31 -0.85
CA SER A 232 -6.02 16.45 -0.79
C SER A 232 -6.37 16.82 0.65
N VAL A 233 -6.72 18.09 0.87
CA VAL A 233 -7.19 18.59 2.18
C VAL A 233 -8.41 17.78 2.66
N ARG A 234 -9.32 17.39 1.76
CA ARG A 234 -10.49 16.54 2.06
C ARG A 234 -10.06 15.19 2.66
N ALA A 235 -9.08 14.53 2.04
CA ALA A 235 -8.57 13.24 2.50
C ALA A 235 -7.85 13.35 3.84
N ALA A 236 -7.05 14.40 4.05
CA ALA A 236 -6.37 14.63 5.32
C ALA A 236 -7.34 14.82 6.48
N ARG A 237 -8.43 15.60 6.29
CA ARG A 237 -9.49 15.79 7.30
C ARG A 237 -10.14 14.46 7.69
N SER A 238 -10.51 13.64 6.70
CA SER A 238 -11.14 12.34 6.94
C SER A 238 -10.23 11.40 7.72
N VAL A 239 -8.94 11.36 7.39
CA VAL A 239 -7.96 10.49 8.06
C VAL A 239 -7.75 10.89 9.52
N ILE A 240 -7.66 12.20 9.81
CA ILE A 240 -7.58 12.68 11.21
C ILE A 240 -8.78 12.21 12.00
N LEU A 241 -9.99 12.40 11.47
CA LEU A 241 -11.23 12.09 12.16
C LEU A 241 -11.47 10.60 12.31
N GLN A 242 -11.08 9.78 11.33
CA GLN A 242 -11.11 8.31 11.47
C GLN A 242 -10.21 7.86 12.62
N THR A 243 -9.01 8.46 12.74
CA THR A 243 -8.12 8.18 13.87
C THR A 243 -8.75 8.61 15.19
N LEU A 244 -9.28 9.83 15.28
CA LEU A 244 -9.91 10.35 16.49
C LEU A 244 -11.16 9.56 16.85
N GLY A 245 -11.90 9.02 15.87
CA GLY A 245 -13.07 8.18 16.10
C GLY A 245 -12.78 6.96 16.96
N HIS A 246 -11.59 6.34 16.83
CA HIS A 246 -11.21 5.23 17.71
C HIS A 246 -11.09 5.65 19.19
N PHE A 247 -10.65 6.88 19.44
CA PHE A 247 -10.52 7.42 20.80
C PHE A 247 -11.84 7.98 21.33
N ALA A 248 -12.62 8.64 20.46
CA ALA A 248 -13.93 9.18 20.78
C ALA A 248 -14.93 8.08 21.18
N LEU A 249 -14.85 6.94 20.50
CA LEU A 249 -15.73 5.79 20.73
C LEU A 249 -15.12 4.75 21.69
N GLU A 250 -14.01 5.10 22.34
CA GLU A 250 -13.33 4.26 23.32
C GLU A 250 -13.05 2.83 22.82
N HIS A 251 -12.69 2.69 21.54
CA HIS A 251 -12.44 1.38 20.93
C HIS A 251 -11.29 0.65 21.63
N ALA A 252 -11.56 -0.54 22.15
CA ALA A 252 -10.55 -1.43 22.68
C ALA A 252 -9.77 -2.13 21.56
N GLU A 253 -8.58 -2.64 21.85
CA GLU A 253 -7.85 -3.50 20.90
C GLU A 253 -8.67 -4.75 20.61
N THR A 254 -8.91 -5.03 19.32
CA THR A 254 -9.63 -6.21 18.88
C THR A 254 -8.65 -7.25 18.33
N THR A 255 -8.89 -8.50 18.66
CA THR A 255 -8.11 -9.65 18.17
C THR A 255 -8.79 -10.37 17.01
N ASP A 256 -10.05 -10.05 16.73
CA ASP A 256 -10.86 -10.68 15.69
C ASP A 256 -11.17 -9.70 14.54
N PHE A 257 -11.45 -10.27 13.38
CA PHE A 257 -11.69 -9.52 12.15
C PHE A 257 -13.04 -8.78 12.16
N GLU A 258 -14.06 -9.34 12.81
CA GLU A 258 -15.38 -8.72 12.91
C GLU A 258 -15.33 -7.44 13.73
N GLY A 259 -14.71 -7.49 14.92
CA GLY A 259 -14.49 -6.32 15.76
C GLY A 259 -13.68 -5.23 15.03
N TYR A 260 -12.65 -5.62 14.29
CA TYR A 260 -11.89 -4.67 13.45
C TYR A 260 -12.76 -3.99 12.39
N LEU A 261 -13.61 -4.75 11.68
CA LEU A 261 -14.52 -4.18 10.68
C LEU A 261 -15.55 -3.26 11.32
N ARG A 262 -16.10 -3.64 12.47
CA ARG A 262 -17.06 -2.84 13.25
C ARG A 262 -16.43 -1.50 13.62
N GLN A 263 -15.28 -1.51 14.29
CA GLN A 263 -14.58 -0.30 14.69
C GLN A 263 -14.23 0.60 13.49
N ARG A 264 -13.88 0.01 12.35
CA ARG A 264 -13.64 0.76 11.12
C ARG A 264 -14.90 1.45 10.60
N ILE A 265 -16.05 0.77 10.62
CA ILE A 265 -17.33 1.34 10.22
C ILE A 265 -17.71 2.49 11.17
N GLU A 266 -17.63 2.29 12.46
CA GLU A 266 -17.95 3.27 13.49
C GLU A 266 -17.04 4.50 13.41
N SER A 267 -15.73 4.32 13.22
CA SER A 267 -14.78 5.43 13.04
C SER A 267 -15.04 6.21 11.75
N ASN A 268 -15.41 5.53 10.67
CA ASN A 268 -15.79 6.17 9.41
C ASN A 268 -17.10 6.95 9.57
N TYR A 269 -18.06 6.39 10.29
CA TYR A 269 -19.32 7.05 10.62
C TYR A 269 -19.08 8.30 11.47
N PHE A 270 -18.29 8.20 12.53
CA PHE A 270 -17.92 9.35 13.36
C PHE A 270 -17.25 10.46 12.53
N ALA A 271 -16.30 10.11 11.64
CA ALA A 271 -15.66 11.07 10.77
C ALA A 271 -16.67 11.77 9.84
N ALA A 272 -17.64 11.04 9.30
CA ALA A 272 -18.70 11.61 8.48
C ALA A 272 -19.66 12.49 9.30
N ALA A 273 -20.01 12.09 10.51
CA ALA A 273 -20.89 12.83 11.41
C ALA A 273 -20.24 14.16 11.86
N VAL A 274 -18.92 14.16 12.09
CA VAL A 274 -18.19 15.42 12.39
C VAL A 274 -18.08 16.31 11.17
N LEU A 275 -17.73 15.76 9.98
CA LEU A 275 -17.56 16.58 8.77
C LEU A 275 -18.86 17.13 8.19
N VAL A 276 -19.96 16.42 8.39
CA VAL A 276 -21.31 16.78 7.94
C VAL A 276 -22.23 16.67 9.15
N PRO A 277 -22.24 17.69 10.04
CA PRO A 277 -22.99 17.65 11.30
C PRO A 277 -24.47 17.47 11.06
N GLU A 278 -25.09 16.60 11.87
CA GLU A 278 -26.48 16.17 11.67
C GLU A 278 -27.46 17.35 11.58
N THR A 279 -27.51 18.21 12.59
CA THR A 279 -28.47 19.32 12.64
C THR A 279 -28.38 20.21 11.41
N ALA A 280 -27.17 20.69 11.09
CA ALA A 280 -26.95 21.58 9.95
C ALA A 280 -27.23 20.90 8.59
N ALA A 281 -26.95 19.59 8.50
CA ALA A 281 -27.24 18.83 7.28
C ALA A 281 -28.73 18.52 7.12
N VAL A 282 -29.44 18.19 8.20
CA VAL A 282 -30.89 17.94 8.18
C VAL A 282 -31.66 19.22 7.83
N ASP A 283 -31.29 20.37 8.37
CA ASP A 283 -31.88 21.67 8.03
C ASP A 283 -31.67 21.97 6.55
N PHE A 284 -30.45 21.77 6.04
CA PHE A 284 -30.17 21.96 4.60
C PHE A 284 -30.98 21.01 3.70
N LEU A 285 -30.97 19.71 4.03
CA LEU A 285 -31.74 18.73 3.24
C LEU A 285 -33.24 18.93 3.31
N THR A 286 -33.77 19.40 4.44
CA THR A 286 -35.19 19.74 4.60
C THR A 286 -35.56 20.90 3.70
N ALA A 287 -34.74 21.94 3.65
CA ALA A 287 -34.95 23.09 2.77
C ALA A 287 -34.90 22.67 1.28
N ALA A 288 -33.90 21.89 0.88
CA ALA A 288 -33.73 21.37 -0.47
C ALA A 288 -34.92 20.47 -0.88
N ARG A 289 -35.40 19.63 0.04
CA ARG A 289 -36.62 18.81 -0.19
C ARG A 289 -37.84 19.67 -0.46
N GLY A 290 -38.03 20.76 0.27
CA GLY A 290 -39.13 21.71 0.05
C GLY A 290 -39.11 22.34 -1.34
N GLN A 291 -37.90 22.52 -1.89
CA GLN A 291 -37.67 23.03 -3.24
C GLN A 291 -37.68 21.94 -4.32
N ARG A 292 -37.79 20.66 -3.96
CA ARG A 292 -37.65 19.48 -4.84
C ARG A 292 -36.28 19.38 -5.51
N ASP A 293 -35.24 19.82 -4.84
CA ASP A 293 -33.85 19.91 -5.34
C ASP A 293 -32.87 19.23 -4.36
N LEU A 294 -33.11 17.93 -4.12
CA LEU A 294 -32.22 17.10 -3.29
C LEU A 294 -31.07 16.61 -4.16
N SER A 295 -29.87 17.04 -3.83
CA SER A 295 -28.63 16.64 -4.54
C SER A 295 -27.54 16.22 -3.55
N ILE A 296 -26.90 15.10 -3.85
CA ILE A 296 -25.71 14.63 -3.13
C ILE A 296 -24.51 15.54 -3.44
N GLU A 297 -24.45 16.06 -4.67
CA GLU A 297 -23.43 17.02 -5.10
C GLU A 297 -23.44 18.27 -4.24
N ASP A 298 -24.63 18.82 -3.95
CA ASP A 298 -24.76 20.03 -3.14
C ASP A 298 -24.32 19.79 -1.70
N LEU A 299 -24.65 18.62 -1.14
CA LEU A 299 -24.15 18.21 0.17
C LEU A 299 -22.62 18.08 0.18
N LYS A 300 -22.06 17.44 -0.87
CA LYS A 300 -20.61 17.30 -1.06
C LYS A 300 -19.90 18.66 -1.12
N GLU A 301 -20.40 19.57 -1.94
CA GLU A 301 -19.79 20.89 -2.11
C GLU A 301 -19.94 21.75 -0.85
N ARG A 302 -21.15 21.77 -0.24
CA ARG A 302 -21.43 22.54 0.97
C ARG A 302 -20.49 22.18 2.12
N TYR A 303 -20.24 20.88 2.34
CA TYR A 303 -19.40 20.38 3.45
C TYR A 303 -17.96 20.07 3.06
N TYR A 304 -17.62 20.27 1.79
CA TYR A 304 -16.28 20.03 1.26
C TYR A 304 -15.79 18.60 1.58
N VAL A 305 -16.62 17.62 1.28
CA VAL A 305 -16.33 16.18 1.48
C VAL A 305 -16.23 15.43 0.14
N SER A 306 -15.87 14.15 0.14
CA SER A 306 -15.92 13.32 -1.06
C SER A 306 -17.39 13.00 -1.43
N TYR A 307 -17.63 12.66 -2.69
CA TYR A 307 -18.96 12.22 -3.14
C TYR A 307 -19.43 10.99 -2.35
N GLU A 308 -18.55 10.01 -2.18
CA GLU A 308 -18.82 8.80 -1.40
C GLU A 308 -19.26 9.13 0.03
N MET A 309 -18.54 10.02 0.72
CA MET A 309 -18.91 10.44 2.08
C MET A 309 -20.24 11.18 2.10
N ALA A 310 -20.48 12.08 1.14
CA ALA A 310 -21.75 12.79 1.04
C ALA A 310 -22.92 11.82 0.79
N ALA A 311 -22.73 10.82 -0.07
CA ALA A 311 -23.73 9.81 -0.37
C ALA A 311 -24.06 8.92 0.84
N HIS A 312 -23.03 8.42 1.55
CA HIS A 312 -23.23 7.69 2.79
C HIS A 312 -23.95 8.55 3.83
N ARG A 313 -23.51 9.80 4.02
CA ARG A 313 -24.11 10.71 4.98
C ARG A 313 -25.54 11.04 4.64
N PHE A 314 -25.84 11.27 3.35
CA PHE A 314 -27.20 11.45 2.87
C PHE A 314 -28.09 10.25 3.22
N THR A 315 -27.62 9.02 2.98
CA THR A 315 -28.33 7.79 3.32
C THR A 315 -28.63 7.71 4.82
N ASN A 316 -27.65 7.98 5.69
CA ASN A 316 -27.81 7.94 7.13
C ASN A 316 -28.91 8.92 7.61
N LEU A 317 -28.90 10.16 7.10
CA LEU A 317 -29.81 11.21 7.55
C LEU A 317 -31.18 11.16 6.87
N ALA A 318 -31.22 10.82 5.58
CA ALA A 318 -32.46 10.80 4.82
C ALA A 318 -33.46 9.78 5.36
N THR A 319 -32.99 8.57 5.68
CA THR A 319 -33.85 7.51 6.23
C THR A 319 -34.25 7.84 7.67
N ALA A 320 -33.30 8.13 8.55
CA ALA A 320 -33.53 8.29 9.96
C ALA A 320 -34.26 9.60 10.34
N ARG A 321 -33.99 10.71 9.61
CA ARG A 321 -34.46 12.06 9.98
C ARG A 321 -35.52 12.64 9.02
N LEU A 322 -35.50 12.27 7.75
CA LEU A 322 -36.38 12.80 6.75
C LEU A 322 -37.49 11.81 6.30
N GLY A 323 -37.40 10.56 6.76
CA GLY A 323 -38.34 9.50 6.36
C GLY A 323 -38.29 9.18 4.88
N ILE A 324 -37.13 9.38 4.24
CA ILE A 324 -36.91 9.06 2.82
C ILE A 324 -36.19 7.74 2.74
N PRO A 325 -36.81 6.65 2.27
CA PRO A 325 -36.12 5.38 2.09
C PRO A 325 -35.09 5.52 0.98
N VAL A 326 -33.82 5.33 1.35
CA VAL A 326 -32.67 5.38 0.42
C VAL A 326 -31.93 4.05 0.49
N HIS A 327 -31.66 3.49 -0.68
CA HIS A 327 -30.84 2.29 -0.80
C HIS A 327 -29.60 2.58 -1.62
N PHE A 328 -28.45 2.18 -1.12
CA PHE A 328 -27.19 2.17 -1.87
C PHE A 328 -27.10 0.84 -2.63
N ILE A 329 -26.84 0.93 -3.93
CA ILE A 329 -26.61 -0.22 -4.79
C ILE A 329 -25.12 -0.31 -5.12
#